data_465c0345f0beb26ac94467f9b9dd5bdc
#
_entry.id   465c0345f0beb26ac94467f9b9dd5bdc
#
_cell.length_a   1.000
_cell.length_b   1.000
_cell.length_c   1.000
_cell.angle_alpha   90.00
_cell.angle_beta   90.00
_cell.angle_gamma   90.00
#
_symmetry.space_group_name_H-M   'P 1'
#
loop_
_entity.id
_entity.type
_entity.pdbx_description
1 polymer ?
#
loop_
_entity_poly.entity_id
_entity_poly.type
_entity_poly.pdbx_seq_one_letter_code
_entity_poly.pdbx_strand_id
1 'polypeptide(L)'
;MKTKEFQIDAADNEILANLLGVFDQNLRVIEEALGIEIKNRGNIFLLSGSIENLIRGEKIIKDLYISATNENLSEKKIHLLVRKYMGNHEEQINMEQTPDISTPRRSIKTQSRNQSAYIKNIRENDLCFGIGPAGTGKTYLAVAAAIEALQKQTVSKIILVRPAVEAGERLGFLPGDLSQKVDPYLRPMYDALYEMLGFDKVSHLIERRAIELAPLAFMRGRSLNESFIILDEAQNTTIEQMKMFLTRMGFGSKSVVNGDITQIDLPTDKVSGLKHAVEVLTGIEGIGIINFNHSDVVRHKIVQNIVEAYEKHQR
;
A
#
# COMPACT_ATOMS: atom_id res chain seq x y z
N MET A 1 -11.83 -30.95 -21.08
CA MET A 1 -12.40 -29.90 -20.23
C MET A 1 -13.24 -30.60 -19.18
N LYS A 2 -13.09 -30.27 -17.90
CA LYS A 2 -13.97 -30.74 -16.82
C LYS A 2 -15.01 -29.67 -16.55
N THR A 3 -16.18 -30.09 -16.03
CA THR A 3 -17.28 -29.18 -15.68
C THR A 3 -17.57 -29.34 -14.19
N LYS A 4 -17.98 -28.25 -13.54
CA LYS A 4 -18.42 -28.21 -12.17
C LYS A 4 -19.68 -27.36 -12.06
N GLU A 5 -20.74 -27.95 -11.51
CA GLU A 5 -21.99 -27.26 -11.22
C GLU A 5 -22.09 -27.01 -9.71
N PHE A 6 -22.58 -25.84 -9.34
CA PHE A 6 -22.90 -25.52 -7.95
C PHE A 6 -24.05 -24.51 -7.90
N GLN A 7 -24.71 -24.44 -6.75
CA GLN A 7 -25.83 -23.56 -6.49
C GLN A 7 -25.53 -22.66 -5.30
N ILE A 8 -26.00 -21.42 -5.35
CA ILE A 8 -26.02 -20.51 -4.19
C ILE A 8 -27.38 -20.69 -3.51
N ASP A 9 -27.36 -21.22 -2.27
CA ASP A 9 -28.59 -21.48 -1.51
C ASP A 9 -29.25 -20.18 -1.06
N ALA A 10 -30.60 -20.15 -1.02
CA ALA A 10 -31.40 -19.00 -0.60
C ALA A 10 -31.01 -17.66 -1.29
N ALA A 11 -30.66 -17.75 -2.57
CA ALA A 11 -30.20 -16.57 -3.31
C ALA A 11 -31.32 -15.55 -3.51
N ASP A 12 -31.02 -14.27 -3.22
CA ASP A 12 -31.86 -13.12 -3.52
C ASP A 12 -31.58 -12.61 -4.94
N ASN A 13 -32.63 -12.27 -5.71
CA ASN A 13 -32.48 -11.83 -7.09
C ASN A 13 -31.80 -10.45 -7.22
N GLU A 14 -31.98 -9.55 -6.26
CA GLU A 14 -31.30 -8.24 -6.27
C GLU A 14 -29.80 -8.42 -6.01
N ILE A 15 -29.45 -9.29 -5.07
CA ILE A 15 -28.07 -9.63 -4.78
C ILE A 15 -27.41 -10.35 -5.95
N LEU A 16 -28.14 -11.27 -6.62
CA LEU A 16 -27.65 -11.92 -7.84
C LEU A 16 -27.41 -10.92 -8.96
N ALA A 17 -28.32 -9.97 -9.17
CA ALA A 17 -28.15 -8.91 -10.17
C ALA A 17 -26.90 -8.05 -9.88
N ASN A 18 -26.64 -7.71 -8.60
CA ASN A 18 -25.44 -7.02 -8.18
C ASN A 18 -24.17 -7.87 -8.39
N LEU A 19 -24.24 -9.19 -8.11
CA LEU A 19 -23.15 -10.13 -8.39
C LEU A 19 -22.82 -10.22 -9.87
N LEU A 20 -23.82 -10.39 -10.74
CA LEU A 20 -23.62 -10.56 -12.18
C LEU A 20 -23.15 -9.28 -12.86
N GLY A 21 -23.65 -8.14 -12.38
CA GLY A 21 -23.43 -6.85 -13.01
C GLY A 21 -24.21 -6.67 -14.33
N VAL A 22 -23.99 -5.56 -14.99
CA VAL A 22 -24.67 -5.26 -16.27
C VAL A 22 -24.14 -6.19 -17.35
N PHE A 23 -25.06 -6.94 -18.01
CA PHE A 23 -24.72 -7.94 -19.03
C PHE A 23 -23.67 -8.97 -18.59
N ASP A 24 -23.73 -9.44 -17.34
CA ASP A 24 -22.83 -10.44 -16.73
C ASP A 24 -21.35 -10.05 -16.79
N GLN A 25 -21.06 -8.74 -16.84
CA GLN A 25 -19.69 -8.22 -16.96
C GLN A 25 -18.76 -8.71 -15.84
N ASN A 26 -19.32 -8.94 -14.64
CA ASN A 26 -18.54 -9.40 -13.50
C ASN A 26 -18.08 -10.85 -13.67
N LEU A 27 -18.90 -11.71 -14.29
CA LEU A 27 -18.50 -13.07 -14.61
C LEU A 27 -17.43 -13.11 -15.69
N ARG A 28 -17.49 -12.22 -16.70
CA ARG A 28 -16.48 -12.13 -17.75
C ARG A 28 -15.08 -11.80 -17.19
N VAL A 29 -15.01 -10.94 -16.18
CA VAL A 29 -13.74 -10.65 -15.49
C VAL A 29 -13.15 -11.91 -14.85
N ILE A 30 -14.00 -12.77 -14.27
CA ILE A 30 -13.56 -14.03 -13.68
C ILE A 30 -13.15 -15.03 -14.77
N GLU A 31 -13.91 -15.15 -15.84
CA GLU A 31 -13.60 -16.01 -16.99
C GLU A 31 -12.25 -15.70 -17.62
N GLU A 32 -12.03 -14.41 -17.93
CA GLU A 32 -10.76 -13.93 -18.51
C GLU A 32 -9.56 -14.20 -17.58
N ALA A 33 -9.74 -13.94 -16.28
CA ALA A 33 -8.66 -14.11 -15.31
C ALA A 33 -8.29 -15.57 -15.07
N LEU A 34 -9.29 -16.48 -14.99
CA LEU A 34 -9.06 -17.89 -14.69
C LEU A 34 -8.94 -18.77 -15.93
N GLY A 35 -9.25 -18.25 -17.12
CA GLY A 35 -9.29 -19.05 -18.36
C GLY A 35 -10.36 -20.16 -18.28
N ILE A 36 -11.53 -19.88 -17.73
CA ILE A 36 -12.67 -20.78 -17.62
C ILE A 36 -13.88 -20.18 -18.33
N GLU A 37 -14.87 -21.02 -18.65
CA GLU A 37 -16.19 -20.60 -19.12
C GLU A 37 -17.20 -20.71 -17.98
N ILE A 38 -18.03 -19.67 -17.77
CA ILE A 38 -19.06 -19.62 -16.73
C ILE A 38 -20.42 -19.41 -17.38
N LYS A 39 -21.34 -20.35 -17.15
CA LYS A 39 -22.76 -20.22 -17.52
C LYS A 39 -23.59 -20.19 -16.27
N ASN A 40 -24.59 -19.32 -16.20
CA ASN A 40 -25.51 -19.30 -15.08
C ASN A 40 -26.97 -19.35 -15.53
N ARG A 41 -27.81 -19.94 -14.70
CA ARG A 41 -29.26 -19.90 -14.80
C ARG A 41 -29.85 -19.61 -13.42
N GLY A 42 -30.16 -18.32 -13.20
CA GLY A 42 -30.50 -17.85 -11.85
C GLY A 42 -29.34 -18.05 -10.88
N ASN A 43 -29.58 -18.81 -9.82
CA ASN A 43 -28.59 -19.09 -8.76
C ASN A 43 -27.73 -20.35 -9.02
N ILE A 44 -27.88 -21.02 -10.16
CA ILE A 44 -27.11 -22.20 -10.55
C ILE A 44 -26.00 -21.76 -11.51
N PHE A 45 -24.76 -22.13 -11.22
CA PHE A 45 -23.57 -21.81 -12.00
C PHE A 45 -22.92 -23.07 -12.51
N LEU A 46 -22.59 -23.11 -13.81
CA LEU A 46 -21.86 -24.17 -14.48
C LEU A 46 -20.53 -23.60 -14.96
N LEU A 47 -19.43 -24.11 -14.41
CA LEU A 47 -18.08 -23.74 -14.75
C LEU A 47 -17.40 -24.83 -15.60
N SER A 48 -16.67 -24.43 -16.64
CA SER A 48 -15.93 -25.35 -17.53
C SER A 48 -14.46 -24.94 -17.64
N GLY A 49 -13.52 -25.87 -17.34
CA GLY A 49 -12.07 -25.56 -17.39
C GLY A 49 -11.18 -26.59 -16.73
N SER A 50 -10.02 -26.15 -16.18
CA SER A 50 -9.14 -26.98 -15.35
C SER A 50 -9.73 -27.16 -13.95
N ILE A 51 -9.50 -28.33 -13.30
CA ILE A 51 -10.06 -28.60 -11.96
C ILE A 51 -9.70 -27.50 -10.96
N GLU A 52 -8.44 -27.06 -10.97
CA GLU A 52 -7.93 -26.05 -10.07
C GLU A 52 -8.68 -24.71 -10.25
N ASN A 53 -8.83 -24.29 -11.49
CA ASN A 53 -9.50 -23.03 -11.80
C ASN A 53 -11.04 -23.12 -11.57
N LEU A 54 -11.66 -24.29 -11.70
CA LEU A 54 -13.06 -24.50 -11.34
C LEU A 54 -13.30 -24.35 -9.83
N ILE A 55 -12.37 -24.84 -9.00
CA ILE A 55 -12.46 -24.68 -7.54
C ILE A 55 -12.27 -23.20 -7.15
N ARG A 56 -11.33 -22.52 -7.80
CA ARG A 56 -11.09 -21.07 -7.59
C ARG A 56 -12.32 -20.26 -8.01
N GLY A 57 -12.89 -20.54 -9.19
CA GLY A 57 -14.06 -19.85 -9.72
C GLY A 57 -15.27 -19.96 -8.80
N GLU A 58 -15.57 -21.16 -8.28
CA GLU A 58 -16.66 -21.36 -7.30
C GLU A 58 -16.45 -20.50 -6.05
N LYS A 59 -15.25 -20.51 -5.48
CA LYS A 59 -14.94 -19.71 -4.27
C LYS A 59 -15.09 -18.21 -4.53
N ILE A 60 -14.59 -17.71 -5.66
CA ILE A 60 -14.72 -16.30 -6.06
C ILE A 60 -16.19 -15.92 -6.16
N ILE A 61 -17.02 -16.70 -6.85
CA ILE A 61 -18.44 -16.40 -7.02
C ILE A 61 -19.17 -16.38 -5.68
N LYS A 62 -18.89 -17.33 -4.78
CA LYS A 62 -19.47 -17.37 -3.43
C LYS A 62 -19.07 -16.16 -2.58
N ASP A 63 -17.81 -15.79 -2.58
CA ASP A 63 -17.32 -14.64 -1.82
C ASP A 63 -17.85 -13.30 -2.40
N LEU A 64 -17.99 -13.20 -3.73
CA LEU A 64 -18.62 -12.06 -4.36
C LEU A 64 -20.10 -11.95 -3.98
N TYR A 65 -20.83 -13.08 -3.89
CA TYR A 65 -22.22 -13.08 -3.45
C TYR A 65 -22.35 -12.55 -2.01
N ILE A 66 -21.50 -13.04 -1.09
CA ILE A 66 -21.47 -12.54 0.29
C ILE A 66 -21.15 -11.04 0.33
N SER A 67 -20.25 -10.59 -0.52
CA SER A 67 -19.90 -9.15 -0.61
C SER A 67 -21.04 -8.33 -1.17
N ALA A 68 -21.76 -8.85 -2.17
CA ALA A 68 -22.92 -8.21 -2.81
C ALA A 68 -24.11 -8.02 -1.86
N THR A 69 -24.18 -8.82 -0.78
CA THR A 69 -25.18 -8.68 0.28
C THR A 69 -25.01 -7.39 1.09
N ASN A 70 -23.77 -6.92 1.23
CA ASN A 70 -23.42 -5.80 2.11
C ASN A 70 -23.20 -4.48 1.37
N GLU A 71 -22.89 -4.54 0.06
CA GLU A 71 -22.53 -3.36 -0.72
C GLU A 71 -22.69 -3.61 -2.24
N ASN A 72 -22.75 -2.53 -3.02
CA ASN A 72 -22.68 -2.61 -4.47
C ASN A 72 -21.25 -2.99 -4.90
N LEU A 73 -21.12 -4.03 -5.74
CA LEU A 73 -19.84 -4.50 -6.23
C LEU A 73 -19.25 -3.51 -7.24
N SER A 74 -18.06 -2.98 -6.94
CA SER A 74 -17.29 -2.21 -7.88
C SER A 74 -16.33 -3.10 -8.67
N GLU A 75 -15.99 -2.72 -9.90
CA GLU A 75 -15.00 -3.42 -10.75
C GLU A 75 -13.67 -3.66 -10.00
N LYS A 76 -13.23 -2.66 -9.23
CA LYS A 76 -12.03 -2.76 -8.39
C LYS A 76 -12.11 -3.90 -7.39
N LYS A 77 -13.27 -4.11 -6.76
CA LYS A 77 -13.48 -5.17 -5.77
C LYS A 77 -13.46 -6.56 -6.39
N ILE A 78 -14.04 -6.70 -7.57
CA ILE A 78 -14.03 -7.95 -8.32
C ILE A 78 -12.60 -8.33 -8.70
N HIS A 79 -11.83 -7.41 -9.26
CA HIS A 79 -10.42 -7.63 -9.57
C HIS A 79 -9.58 -7.99 -8.35
N LEU A 80 -9.84 -7.40 -7.19
CA LEU A 80 -9.15 -7.72 -5.94
C LEU A 80 -9.45 -9.15 -5.47
N LEU A 81 -10.73 -9.55 -5.52
CA LEU A 81 -11.15 -10.92 -5.16
C LEU A 81 -10.56 -11.95 -6.12
N VAL A 82 -10.59 -11.69 -7.41
CA VAL A 82 -9.98 -12.57 -8.43
C VAL A 82 -8.48 -12.73 -8.15
N ARG A 83 -7.74 -11.65 -7.92
CA ARG A 83 -6.31 -11.70 -7.57
C ARG A 83 -6.04 -12.49 -6.29
N LYS A 84 -6.88 -12.33 -5.26
CA LYS A 84 -6.79 -13.11 -4.01
C LYS A 84 -6.77 -14.62 -4.28
N TYR A 85 -7.58 -15.09 -5.24
CA TYR A 85 -7.70 -16.51 -5.55
C TYR A 85 -6.76 -17.02 -6.65
N MET A 86 -6.08 -16.13 -7.39
CA MET A 86 -5.03 -16.51 -8.35
C MET A 86 -3.67 -16.79 -7.71
N GLY A 87 -3.42 -16.31 -6.47
CA GLY A 87 -2.22 -16.62 -5.68
C GLY A 87 -2.14 -18.10 -5.26
N ASN A 88 -0.94 -18.61 -4.97
CA ASN A 88 -0.71 -20.00 -4.56
C ASN A 88 -1.45 -20.34 -3.26
N HIS A 89 -1.84 -21.62 -3.10
CA HIS A 89 -2.66 -22.14 -1.98
C HIS A 89 -2.11 -21.84 -0.58
N GLU A 90 -0.81 -21.69 -0.42
CA GLU A 90 -0.17 -21.31 0.86
C GLU A 90 -0.43 -19.85 1.27
N GLU A 91 -0.80 -18.98 0.32
CA GLU A 91 -1.12 -17.59 0.57
C GLU A 91 -2.53 -17.36 1.14
N GLN A 92 -3.45 -18.35 0.94
CA GLN A 92 -4.87 -18.20 1.32
C GLN A 92 -5.12 -18.35 2.83
N ILE A 93 -4.34 -19.17 3.54
CA ILE A 93 -4.57 -19.47 4.97
C ILE A 93 -4.27 -18.27 5.88
N ASN A 94 -3.44 -17.33 5.42
CA ASN A 94 -3.01 -16.16 6.21
C ASN A 94 -3.80 -14.86 5.91
N MET A 95 -4.72 -14.84 4.94
CA MET A 95 -5.52 -13.64 4.62
C MET A 95 -6.76 -13.44 5.50
N GLU A 96 -7.19 -14.46 6.27
CA GLU A 96 -8.34 -14.34 7.17
C GLU A 96 -8.09 -13.42 8.38
N GLN A 97 -6.84 -13.00 8.59
CA GLN A 97 -6.44 -12.03 9.62
C GLN A 97 -5.73 -10.82 9.02
N THR A 98 -6.27 -10.24 7.95
CA THR A 98 -5.72 -8.97 7.45
C THR A 98 -5.94 -7.87 8.50
N PRO A 99 -4.88 -7.23 8.99
CA PRO A 99 -5.06 -6.19 10.00
C PRO A 99 -5.73 -4.97 9.38
N ASP A 100 -6.98 -4.73 9.77
CA ASP A 100 -7.65 -3.47 9.46
C ASP A 100 -6.96 -2.33 10.21
N ILE A 101 -6.72 -1.22 9.50
CA ILE A 101 -6.20 0.01 10.11
C ILE A 101 -7.37 0.98 10.20
N SER A 102 -7.76 1.30 11.43
CA SER A 102 -8.85 2.25 11.66
C SER A 102 -8.34 3.68 11.58
N THR A 103 -8.93 4.48 10.68
CA THR A 103 -8.72 5.92 10.62
C THR A 103 -10.06 6.65 10.79
N PRO A 104 -10.10 7.94 11.13
CA PRO A 104 -11.35 8.65 11.39
C PRO A 104 -12.37 8.62 10.26
N ARG A 105 -11.91 8.60 9.02
CA ARG A 105 -12.80 8.64 7.85
C ARG A 105 -13.06 7.29 7.22
N ARG A 106 -12.16 6.31 7.40
CA ARG A 106 -12.29 5.00 6.77
C ARG A 106 -11.50 3.91 7.48
N SER A 107 -11.91 2.68 7.30
CA SER A 107 -11.09 1.51 7.60
C SER A 107 -10.29 1.15 6.35
N ILE A 108 -8.97 0.98 6.52
CA ILE A 108 -8.05 0.66 5.44
C ILE A 108 -7.69 -0.82 5.55
N LYS A 109 -8.04 -1.57 4.51
CA LYS A 109 -7.72 -2.99 4.40
C LYS A 109 -6.49 -3.20 3.55
N THR A 110 -5.59 -4.05 4.01
CA THR A 110 -4.45 -4.48 3.21
C THR A 110 -4.93 -5.35 2.04
N GLN A 111 -4.30 -5.19 0.88
CA GLN A 111 -4.74 -5.80 -0.39
C GLN A 111 -3.81 -6.93 -0.85
N SER A 112 -2.66 -7.10 -0.18
CA SER A 112 -1.70 -8.17 -0.45
C SER A 112 -1.08 -8.69 0.83
N ARG A 113 -0.46 -9.88 0.74
CA ARG A 113 0.27 -10.50 1.85
C ARG A 113 1.41 -9.61 2.35
N ASN A 114 2.16 -8.99 1.43
CA ASN A 114 3.27 -8.11 1.81
C ASN A 114 2.78 -6.84 2.49
N GLN A 115 1.62 -6.30 2.08
CA GLN A 115 0.98 -5.19 2.78
C GLN A 115 0.55 -5.59 4.20
N SER A 116 -0.02 -6.77 4.38
CA SER A 116 -0.41 -7.29 5.71
C SER A 116 0.80 -7.52 6.59
N ALA A 117 1.85 -8.15 6.05
CA ALA A 117 3.11 -8.35 6.73
C ALA A 117 3.79 -7.02 7.12
N TYR A 118 3.69 -6.01 6.26
CA TYR A 118 4.23 -4.68 6.50
C TYR A 118 3.53 -3.99 7.69
N ILE A 119 2.20 -4.01 7.73
CA ILE A 119 1.45 -3.44 8.85
C ILE A 119 1.74 -4.18 10.15
N LYS A 120 1.79 -5.51 10.11
CA LYS A 120 2.19 -6.32 11.27
C LYS A 120 3.59 -5.92 11.75
N ASN A 121 4.53 -5.82 10.82
CA ASN A 121 5.92 -5.46 11.10
C ASN A 121 6.05 -4.06 11.73
N ILE A 122 5.31 -3.06 11.21
CA ILE A 122 5.23 -1.71 11.79
C ILE A 122 4.69 -1.75 13.23
N ARG A 123 3.72 -2.61 13.53
CA ARG A 123 3.15 -2.71 14.87
C ARG A 123 4.11 -3.34 15.87
N GLU A 124 4.86 -4.34 15.45
CA GLU A 124 5.71 -5.20 16.29
C GLU A 124 7.13 -4.64 16.51
N ASN A 125 7.67 -3.84 15.59
CA ASN A 125 9.05 -3.34 15.65
C ASN A 125 9.10 -1.82 15.87
N ASP A 126 10.22 -1.36 16.39
CA ASP A 126 10.51 0.08 16.57
C ASP A 126 10.93 0.73 15.25
N LEU A 127 11.64 0.00 14.39
CA LEU A 127 12.07 0.44 13.08
C LEU A 127 11.60 -0.55 12.00
N CYS A 128 10.92 -0.06 10.97
CA CYS A 128 10.45 -0.88 9.86
C CYS A 128 10.90 -0.29 8.52
N PHE A 129 11.46 -1.13 7.65
CA PHE A 129 11.77 -0.80 6.26
C PHE A 129 10.72 -1.38 5.32
N GLY A 130 10.13 -0.53 4.49
CA GLY A 130 9.24 -0.91 3.38
C GLY A 130 9.93 -0.66 2.05
N ILE A 131 10.38 -1.71 1.36
CA ILE A 131 11.22 -1.62 0.16
C ILE A 131 10.47 -2.21 -1.03
N GLY A 132 10.49 -1.52 -2.16
CA GLY A 132 9.94 -2.06 -3.41
C GLY A 132 9.30 -1.02 -4.32
N PRO A 133 8.68 -1.46 -5.43
CA PRO A 133 8.22 -0.58 -6.50
C PRO A 133 7.21 0.47 -6.05
N ALA A 134 7.16 1.58 -6.80
CA ALA A 134 6.13 2.60 -6.63
C ALA A 134 4.72 1.99 -6.86
N GLY A 135 3.71 2.50 -6.14
CA GLY A 135 2.33 2.04 -6.26
C GLY A 135 1.97 0.80 -5.44
N THR A 136 2.87 0.29 -4.59
CA THR A 136 2.60 -0.83 -3.66
C THR A 136 1.94 -0.40 -2.35
N GLY A 137 1.67 0.89 -2.18
CA GLY A 137 0.96 1.44 -1.02
C GLY A 137 1.81 1.69 0.23
N LYS A 138 3.15 1.59 0.17
CA LYS A 138 4.06 1.76 1.30
C LYS A 138 3.78 3.03 2.12
N THR A 139 3.86 4.18 1.46
CA THR A 139 3.66 5.49 2.09
C THR A 139 2.24 5.64 2.64
N TYR A 140 1.23 5.23 1.86
CA TYR A 140 -0.17 5.28 2.26
C TYR A 140 -0.45 4.45 3.52
N LEU A 141 0.05 3.21 3.58
CA LEU A 141 -0.10 2.32 4.72
C LEU A 141 0.69 2.79 5.95
N ALA A 142 1.89 3.34 5.75
CA ALA A 142 2.68 3.92 6.83
C ALA A 142 1.97 5.13 7.46
N VAL A 143 1.39 6.03 6.63
CA VAL A 143 0.59 7.17 7.11
C VAL A 143 -0.65 6.69 7.86
N ALA A 144 -1.34 5.66 7.36
CA ALA A 144 -2.48 5.06 8.06
C ALA A 144 -2.10 4.51 9.44
N ALA A 145 -0.99 3.78 9.53
CA ALA A 145 -0.47 3.25 10.80
C ALA A 145 -0.07 4.37 11.77
N ALA A 146 0.52 5.46 11.27
CA ALA A 146 0.87 6.62 12.07
C ALA A 146 -0.38 7.32 12.65
N ILE A 147 -1.42 7.47 11.83
CA ILE A 147 -2.70 8.03 12.29
C ILE A 147 -3.33 7.14 13.35
N GLU A 148 -3.33 5.81 13.15
CA GLU A 148 -3.84 4.86 14.14
C GLU A 148 -3.05 4.98 15.47
N ALA A 149 -1.72 5.07 15.41
CA ALA A 149 -0.86 5.24 16.58
C ALA A 149 -1.13 6.55 17.32
N LEU A 150 -1.32 7.67 16.59
CA LEU A 150 -1.68 8.96 17.18
C LEU A 150 -3.06 8.91 17.84
N GLN A 151 -4.05 8.24 17.22
CA GLN A 151 -5.39 8.08 17.79
C GLN A 151 -5.40 7.22 19.05
N LYS A 152 -4.60 6.15 19.06
CA LYS A 152 -4.42 5.27 20.23
C LYS A 152 -3.53 5.90 21.31
N GLN A 153 -3.02 7.11 21.07
CA GLN A 153 -2.11 7.83 21.97
C GLN A 153 -0.83 7.02 22.32
N THR A 154 -0.41 6.11 21.43
CA THR A 154 0.86 5.40 21.58
C THR A 154 2.04 6.30 21.19
N VAL A 155 1.77 7.35 20.42
CA VAL A 155 2.69 8.44 20.11
C VAL A 155 1.98 9.77 20.25
N SER A 156 2.74 10.84 20.51
CA SER A 156 2.21 12.20 20.64
C SER A 156 2.31 13.01 19.33
N LYS A 157 3.13 12.55 18.37
CA LYS A 157 3.41 13.26 17.11
C LYS A 157 3.56 12.32 15.92
N ILE A 158 3.23 12.82 14.74
CA ILE A 158 3.59 12.23 13.44
C ILE A 158 4.58 13.17 12.77
N ILE A 159 5.73 12.65 12.32
CA ILE A 159 6.76 13.40 11.62
C ILE A 159 6.98 12.75 10.27
N LEU A 160 6.62 13.46 9.20
CA LEU A 160 6.77 13.02 7.83
C LEU A 160 7.99 13.68 7.21
N VAL A 161 8.92 12.86 6.77
CA VAL A 161 10.24 13.30 6.30
C VAL A 161 10.47 12.80 4.88
N ARG A 162 11.04 13.67 4.04
CA ARG A 162 11.48 13.30 2.70
C ARG A 162 12.84 13.92 2.40
N PRO A 163 13.75 13.21 1.71
CA PRO A 163 14.95 13.83 1.17
C PRO A 163 14.55 14.92 0.15
N ALA A 164 15.12 16.10 0.26
CA ALA A 164 15.04 17.08 -0.80
C ALA A 164 16.03 16.64 -1.88
N VAL A 165 15.56 15.96 -2.90
CA VAL A 165 16.39 15.55 -4.05
C VAL A 165 16.11 16.52 -5.18
N GLU A 166 17.16 17.11 -5.72
CA GLU A 166 17.09 17.83 -6.97
C GLU A 166 17.04 16.81 -8.13
N ALA A 167 15.86 16.25 -8.41
CA ALA A 167 15.66 15.44 -9.61
C ALA A 167 15.73 16.34 -10.86
N GLY A 168 16.94 16.63 -11.32
CA GLY A 168 17.18 17.43 -12.53
C GLY A 168 16.86 18.93 -12.42
N GLU A 169 16.05 19.37 -11.46
CA GLU A 169 15.72 20.76 -11.19
C GLU A 169 16.41 21.18 -9.89
N ARG A 170 17.37 22.11 -10.01
CA ARG A 170 18.05 22.66 -8.84
C ARG A 170 17.04 23.46 -8.01
N LEU A 171 16.85 23.12 -6.73
CA LEU A 171 16.02 23.85 -5.75
C LEU A 171 16.27 25.37 -5.76
N GLY A 172 17.42 25.79 -6.26
CA GLY A 172 17.77 27.20 -6.44
C GLY A 172 16.90 27.98 -7.43
N PHE A 173 16.19 27.33 -8.35
CA PHE A 173 15.35 28.00 -9.36
C PHE A 173 13.89 28.22 -8.94
N LEU A 174 13.42 27.60 -7.86
CA LEU A 174 12.06 27.84 -7.36
C LEU A 174 12.02 29.14 -6.54
N PRO A 175 11.08 30.06 -6.79
CA PRO A 175 10.90 31.25 -5.97
C PRO A 175 10.34 30.88 -4.60
N GLY A 176 10.74 31.63 -3.55
CA GLY A 176 10.25 31.43 -2.19
C GLY A 176 11.32 30.97 -1.19
N ASP A 177 10.93 30.86 0.07
CA ASP A 177 11.79 30.32 1.12
C ASP A 177 11.96 28.79 0.99
N LEU A 178 12.85 28.21 1.79
CA LEU A 178 13.18 26.79 1.72
C LEU A 178 11.95 25.89 1.99
N SER A 179 11.03 26.31 2.84
CA SER A 179 9.81 25.57 3.15
C SER A 179 8.85 25.54 1.97
N GLN A 180 8.66 26.67 1.29
CA GLN A 180 7.82 26.77 0.09
C GLN A 180 8.39 25.95 -1.09
N LYS A 181 9.71 25.83 -1.20
CA LYS A 181 10.39 25.04 -2.24
C LYS A 181 10.27 23.54 -2.02
N VAL A 182 10.13 23.09 -0.78
CA VAL A 182 10.03 21.66 -0.43
C VAL A 182 8.58 21.17 -0.42
N ASP A 183 7.60 22.08 -0.26
CA ASP A 183 6.17 21.75 -0.16
C ASP A 183 5.64 20.85 -1.31
N PRO A 184 5.99 21.08 -2.60
CA PRO A 184 5.56 20.21 -3.69
C PRO A 184 5.98 18.75 -3.53
N TYR A 185 7.15 18.49 -2.95
CA TYR A 185 7.65 17.13 -2.74
C TYR A 185 6.94 16.39 -1.59
N LEU A 186 6.28 17.11 -0.70
CA LEU A 186 5.52 16.56 0.42
C LEU A 186 4.04 16.34 0.09
N ARG A 187 3.55 16.79 -1.07
CA ARG A 187 2.14 16.66 -1.48
C ARG A 187 1.57 15.25 -1.37
N PRO A 188 2.25 14.17 -1.80
CA PRO A 188 1.69 12.82 -1.67
C PRO A 188 1.37 12.42 -0.24
N MET A 189 2.14 12.94 0.74
CA MET A 189 1.88 12.70 2.16
C MET A 189 0.69 13.53 2.66
N TYR A 190 0.55 14.78 2.21
CA TYR A 190 -0.62 15.60 2.51
C TYR A 190 -1.90 14.95 1.95
N ASP A 191 -1.86 14.45 0.71
CA ASP A 191 -3.01 13.80 0.08
C ASP A 191 -3.48 12.58 0.90
N ALA A 192 -2.55 11.76 1.37
CA ALA A 192 -2.86 10.63 2.25
C ALA A 192 -3.47 11.08 3.59
N LEU A 193 -2.90 12.12 4.21
CA LEU A 193 -3.45 12.69 5.45
C LEU A 193 -4.87 13.25 5.25
N TYR A 194 -5.09 14.02 4.17
CA TYR A 194 -6.41 14.61 3.87
C TYR A 194 -7.46 13.54 3.58
N GLU A 195 -7.08 12.48 2.89
CA GLU A 195 -7.98 11.37 2.59
C GLU A 195 -8.45 10.65 3.87
N MET A 196 -7.56 10.48 4.85
CA MET A 196 -7.80 9.71 6.08
C MET A 196 -8.38 10.53 7.23
N LEU A 197 -8.00 11.81 7.34
CA LEU A 197 -8.37 12.68 8.45
C LEU A 197 -9.34 13.79 8.04
N GLY A 198 -9.26 14.26 6.79
CA GLY A 198 -9.91 15.46 6.29
C GLY A 198 -9.09 16.73 6.49
N PHE A 199 -9.38 17.71 5.65
CA PHE A 199 -8.59 18.96 5.56
C PHE A 199 -8.53 19.71 6.90
N ASP A 200 -9.68 19.99 7.52
CA ASP A 200 -9.75 20.80 8.76
C ASP A 200 -8.98 20.14 9.92
N LYS A 201 -9.11 18.82 10.04
CA LYS A 201 -8.41 18.08 11.10
C LYS A 201 -6.91 18.05 10.89
N VAL A 202 -6.45 17.88 9.64
CA VAL A 202 -5.01 17.94 9.31
C VAL A 202 -4.45 19.32 9.63
N SER A 203 -5.12 20.40 9.19
CA SER A 203 -4.70 21.78 9.45
C SER A 203 -4.56 22.05 10.95
N HIS A 204 -5.55 21.64 11.73
CA HIS A 204 -5.52 21.79 13.18
C HIS A 204 -4.39 21.00 13.86
N LEU A 205 -4.10 19.76 13.38
CA LEU A 205 -3.01 18.94 13.92
C LEU A 205 -1.63 19.51 13.56
N ILE A 206 -1.49 20.13 12.38
CA ILE A 206 -0.26 20.82 11.98
C ILE A 206 -0.06 22.07 12.84
N GLU A 207 -1.08 22.89 13.03
CA GLU A 207 -1.02 24.10 13.91
C GLU A 207 -0.59 23.74 15.33
N ARG A 208 -1.10 22.63 15.86
CA ARG A 208 -0.71 22.10 17.18
C ARG A 208 0.63 21.37 17.19
N ARG A 209 1.30 21.27 16.05
CA ARG A 209 2.54 20.52 15.90
C ARG A 209 2.46 19.04 16.28
N ALA A 210 1.25 18.48 16.22
CA ALA A 210 1.03 17.04 16.33
C ALA A 210 1.29 16.31 15.03
N ILE A 211 1.24 17.02 13.88
CA ILE A 211 1.74 16.56 12.57
C ILE A 211 2.77 17.56 12.09
N GLU A 212 3.92 17.07 11.69
CA GLU A 212 5.01 17.87 11.11
C GLU A 212 5.43 17.23 9.78
N LEU A 213 5.56 18.06 8.75
CA LEU A 213 6.16 17.67 7.47
C LEU A 213 7.45 18.48 7.28
N ALA A 214 8.55 17.79 7.06
CA ALA A 214 9.85 18.45 7.01
C ALA A 214 10.83 17.75 6.07
N PRO A 215 11.72 18.51 5.40
CA PRO A 215 12.83 17.91 4.69
C PRO A 215 13.80 17.21 5.65
N LEU A 216 14.47 16.18 5.15
CA LEU A 216 15.41 15.37 5.92
C LEU A 216 16.50 16.20 6.60
N ALA A 217 16.98 17.27 5.95
CA ALA A 217 18.00 18.15 6.48
C ALA A 217 17.60 18.78 7.83
N PHE A 218 16.29 18.99 8.07
CA PHE A 218 15.79 19.60 9.31
C PHE A 218 15.74 18.63 10.50
N MET A 219 16.06 17.36 10.27
CA MET A 219 16.14 16.36 11.34
C MET A 219 17.48 16.42 12.09
N ARG A 220 18.48 17.09 11.53
CA ARG A 220 19.81 17.16 12.14
C ARG A 220 19.78 17.84 13.51
N GLY A 221 20.40 17.21 14.51
CA GLY A 221 20.49 17.74 15.87
C GLY A 221 19.23 17.59 16.72
N ARG A 222 18.19 16.95 16.20
CA ARG A 222 16.94 16.71 16.93
C ARG A 222 16.97 15.36 17.65
N SER A 223 16.17 15.23 18.71
CA SER A 223 15.78 13.97 19.33
C SER A 223 14.26 13.87 19.23
N LEU A 224 13.77 12.84 18.55
CA LEU A 224 12.37 12.68 18.23
C LEU A 224 11.76 11.64 19.19
N ASN A 225 11.29 12.10 20.36
CA ASN A 225 10.65 11.26 21.36
C ASN A 225 9.13 11.16 21.09
N GLU A 226 8.52 10.05 21.52
CA GLU A 226 7.06 9.80 21.46
C GLU A 226 6.46 10.11 20.08
N SER A 227 7.21 9.79 19.02
CA SER A 227 6.89 10.19 17.66
C SER A 227 6.76 9.00 16.74
N PHE A 228 5.80 9.04 15.82
CA PHE A 228 5.78 8.15 14.66
C PHE A 228 6.44 8.87 13.49
N ILE A 229 7.60 8.38 13.07
CA ILE A 229 8.45 9.05 12.10
C ILE A 229 8.41 8.27 10.79
N ILE A 230 8.12 8.93 9.67
CA ILE A 230 8.13 8.30 8.34
C ILE A 230 9.17 9.00 7.49
N LEU A 231 10.16 8.26 6.99
CA LEU A 231 11.06 8.70 5.95
C LEU A 231 10.64 8.07 4.62
N ASP A 232 10.14 8.88 3.71
CA ASP A 232 9.73 8.43 2.38
C ASP A 232 10.79 8.77 1.32
N GLU A 233 10.82 8.04 0.20
CA GLU A 233 11.82 8.13 -0.86
C GLU A 233 13.27 7.99 -0.34
N ALA A 234 13.44 7.10 0.63
CA ALA A 234 14.70 6.94 1.36
C ALA A 234 15.86 6.43 0.51
N GLN A 235 15.60 5.86 -0.69
CA GLN A 235 16.65 5.48 -1.65
C GLN A 235 17.49 6.68 -2.09
N ASN A 236 16.93 7.88 -1.98
CA ASN A 236 17.57 9.13 -2.35
C ASN A 236 18.34 9.79 -1.18
N THR A 237 18.65 9.05 -0.14
CA THR A 237 19.56 9.47 0.93
C THR A 237 20.97 8.98 0.68
N THR A 238 21.97 9.74 1.12
CA THR A 238 23.34 9.21 1.27
C THR A 238 23.46 8.36 2.55
N ILE A 239 24.54 7.61 2.68
CA ILE A 239 24.82 6.79 3.88
C ILE A 239 24.83 7.67 5.14
N GLU A 240 25.47 8.84 5.08
CA GLU A 240 25.56 9.79 6.20
C GLU A 240 24.19 10.35 6.58
N GLN A 241 23.36 10.68 5.57
CA GLN A 241 22.01 11.17 5.79
C GLN A 241 21.10 10.12 6.42
N MET A 242 21.16 8.87 5.94
CA MET A 242 20.43 7.75 6.53
C MET A 242 20.86 7.51 7.97
N LYS A 243 22.17 7.42 8.23
CA LYS A 243 22.70 7.25 9.60
C LYS A 243 22.27 8.41 10.49
N MET A 244 22.38 9.65 10.01
CA MET A 244 21.91 10.84 10.71
C MET A 244 20.44 10.71 11.09
N PHE A 245 19.56 10.30 10.17
CA PHE A 245 18.14 10.14 10.39
C PHE A 245 17.83 9.05 11.42
N LEU A 246 18.36 7.85 11.23
CA LEU A 246 18.12 6.70 12.11
C LEU A 246 18.52 6.97 13.56
N THR A 247 19.56 7.78 13.75
CA THR A 247 20.02 8.19 15.10
C THR A 247 19.18 9.32 15.72
N ARG A 248 18.10 9.76 15.08
CA ARG A 248 17.15 10.75 15.66
C ARG A 248 16.03 10.10 16.44
N MET A 249 15.80 8.78 16.28
CA MET A 249 14.80 8.08 17.09
C MET A 249 15.06 8.28 18.58
N GLY A 250 14.03 8.73 19.27
CA GLY A 250 14.04 8.90 20.72
C GLY A 250 13.17 7.87 21.42
N PHE A 251 13.05 7.99 22.73
CA PHE A 251 12.25 7.09 23.54
C PHE A 251 10.75 7.13 23.15
N GLY A 252 10.11 5.96 23.15
CA GLY A 252 8.68 5.84 22.81
C GLY A 252 8.36 6.16 21.35
N SER A 253 9.37 6.19 20.47
CA SER A 253 9.18 6.48 19.06
C SER A 253 9.21 5.23 18.21
N LYS A 254 8.51 5.32 17.07
CA LYS A 254 8.48 4.31 16.01
C LYS A 254 8.90 4.96 14.70
N SER A 255 9.73 4.29 13.91
CA SER A 255 10.20 4.80 12.63
C SER A 255 9.88 3.85 11.49
N VAL A 256 9.43 4.41 10.38
CA VAL A 256 9.18 3.69 9.12
C VAL A 256 9.98 4.34 8.01
N VAL A 257 10.76 3.53 7.30
CA VAL A 257 11.61 3.96 6.20
C VAL A 257 11.15 3.31 4.92
N ASN A 258 10.64 4.11 3.98
CA ASN A 258 10.11 3.65 2.70
C ASN A 258 11.02 4.06 1.55
N GLY A 259 11.17 3.17 0.57
CA GLY A 259 11.89 3.50 -0.64
C GLY A 259 11.81 2.44 -1.74
N ASP A 260 12.28 2.84 -2.90
CA ASP A 260 12.42 1.99 -4.08
C ASP A 260 13.88 1.96 -4.54
N ILE A 261 14.56 0.85 -4.29
CA ILE A 261 15.99 0.69 -4.65
C ILE A 261 16.25 0.68 -6.17
N THR A 262 15.20 0.64 -6.99
CA THR A 262 15.29 0.72 -8.45
C THR A 262 15.21 2.16 -8.98
N GLN A 263 14.74 3.12 -8.15
CA GLN A 263 14.53 4.52 -8.50
C GLN A 263 15.47 5.43 -7.70
N ILE A 264 16.78 5.24 -7.88
CA ILE A 264 17.81 6.03 -7.19
C ILE A 264 18.19 7.22 -8.07
N ASP A 265 17.88 8.43 -7.61
CA ASP A 265 18.19 9.70 -8.28
C ASP A 265 19.45 10.39 -7.71
N LEU A 266 20.27 9.67 -6.95
CA LEU A 266 21.54 10.17 -6.45
C LEU A 266 22.58 10.28 -7.57
N PRO A 267 23.56 11.20 -7.45
CA PRO A 267 24.73 11.20 -8.30
C PRO A 267 25.41 9.83 -8.33
N THR A 268 25.96 9.45 -9.49
CA THR A 268 26.50 8.11 -9.75
C THR A 268 27.68 7.70 -8.87
N ASP A 269 28.36 8.68 -8.25
CA ASP A 269 29.43 8.51 -7.28
C ASP A 269 28.95 8.23 -5.86
N LYS A 270 27.63 8.29 -5.59
CA LYS A 270 27.07 8.11 -4.26
C LYS A 270 26.27 6.82 -4.14
N VAL A 271 26.49 6.11 -3.05
CA VAL A 271 25.75 4.90 -2.68
C VAL A 271 24.47 5.29 -1.94
N SER A 272 23.37 4.64 -2.28
CA SER A 272 22.10 4.83 -1.57
C SER A 272 22.20 4.40 -0.12
N GLY A 273 21.86 5.34 0.78
CA GLY A 273 21.82 5.10 2.23
C GLY A 273 20.78 4.04 2.60
N LEU A 274 19.66 3.95 1.87
CA LEU A 274 18.66 2.90 2.10
C LEU A 274 19.27 1.52 1.84
N LYS A 275 19.91 1.33 0.67
CA LYS A 275 20.51 0.04 0.31
C LYS A 275 21.55 -0.39 1.35
N HIS A 276 22.43 0.53 1.73
CA HIS A 276 23.45 0.26 2.76
C HIS A 276 22.83 -0.03 4.14
N ALA A 277 21.81 0.72 4.56
CA ALA A 277 21.15 0.51 5.85
C ALA A 277 20.50 -0.88 5.94
N VAL A 278 19.86 -1.34 4.88
CA VAL A 278 19.26 -2.68 4.81
C VAL A 278 20.32 -3.77 4.98
N GLU A 279 21.46 -3.63 4.32
CA GLU A 279 22.59 -4.60 4.43
C GLU A 279 23.14 -4.66 5.87
N VAL A 280 23.31 -3.51 6.51
CA VAL A 280 23.93 -3.41 7.84
C VAL A 280 22.97 -3.79 8.97
N LEU A 281 21.67 -3.50 8.81
CA LEU A 281 20.68 -3.63 9.89
C LEU A 281 19.86 -4.93 9.82
N THR A 282 20.05 -5.74 8.79
CA THR A 282 19.35 -7.04 8.67
C THR A 282 19.71 -7.95 9.84
N GLY A 283 18.69 -8.49 10.52
CA GLY A 283 18.82 -9.43 11.63
C GLY A 283 19.00 -8.78 13.01
N ILE A 284 18.92 -7.45 13.11
CA ILE A 284 18.90 -6.76 14.40
C ILE A 284 17.49 -6.84 14.99
N GLU A 285 17.39 -7.22 16.27
CA GLU A 285 16.12 -7.26 17.01
C GLU A 285 15.47 -5.87 17.08
N GLY A 286 14.14 -5.80 16.91
CA GLY A 286 13.37 -4.55 16.85
C GLY A 286 13.41 -3.86 15.49
N ILE A 287 14.11 -4.44 14.49
CA ILE A 287 14.15 -3.94 13.11
C ILE A 287 13.48 -4.94 12.17
N GLY A 288 12.46 -4.48 11.46
CA GLY A 288 11.77 -5.26 10.46
C GLY A 288 12.01 -4.77 9.04
N ILE A 289 12.15 -5.69 8.10
CA ILE A 289 12.37 -5.37 6.69
C ILE A 289 11.35 -6.14 5.86
N ILE A 290 10.54 -5.41 5.08
CA ILE A 290 9.56 -5.98 4.18
C ILE A 290 9.87 -5.56 2.74
N ASN A 291 9.95 -6.57 1.86
CA ASN A 291 10.16 -6.37 0.44
C ASN A 291 8.84 -6.53 -0.31
N PHE A 292 8.43 -5.47 -0.98
CA PHE A 292 7.31 -5.47 -1.92
C PHE A 292 7.79 -5.83 -3.32
N ASN A 293 6.91 -6.41 -4.11
CA ASN A 293 7.19 -6.79 -5.49
C ASN A 293 6.11 -6.25 -6.44
N HIS A 294 6.24 -6.53 -7.73
CA HIS A 294 5.31 -6.06 -8.75
C HIS A 294 3.87 -6.58 -8.55
N SER A 295 3.67 -7.73 -7.91
CA SER A 295 2.32 -8.25 -7.63
C SER A 295 1.58 -7.46 -6.55
N ASP A 296 2.29 -6.67 -5.73
CA ASP A 296 1.71 -5.80 -4.71
C ASP A 296 1.24 -4.45 -5.27
N VAL A 297 1.55 -4.15 -6.55
CA VAL A 297 1.20 -2.87 -7.17
C VAL A 297 -0.30 -2.76 -7.37
N VAL A 298 -0.90 -1.75 -6.75
CA VAL A 298 -2.33 -1.42 -6.87
C VAL A 298 -2.47 -0.22 -7.78
N ARG A 299 -2.80 -0.46 -9.06
CA ARG A 299 -2.97 0.60 -10.06
C ARG A 299 -4.24 0.37 -10.86
N HIS A 300 -4.77 1.46 -11.41
CA HIS A 300 -5.84 1.38 -12.41
C HIS A 300 -5.36 0.56 -13.62
N LYS A 301 -6.24 -0.31 -14.17
CA LYS A 301 -5.88 -1.25 -15.27
C LYS A 301 -5.21 -0.53 -16.46
N ILE A 302 -5.70 0.67 -16.84
CA ILE A 302 -5.11 1.45 -17.93
C ILE A 302 -3.67 1.89 -17.61
N VAL A 303 -3.37 2.24 -16.35
CA VAL A 303 -2.02 2.65 -15.94
C VAL A 303 -1.06 1.45 -15.98
N GLN A 304 -1.54 0.27 -15.59
CA GLN A 304 -0.77 -0.97 -15.73
C GLN A 304 -0.43 -1.26 -17.20
N ASN A 305 -1.44 -1.19 -18.08
CA ASN A 305 -1.25 -1.39 -19.52
C ASN A 305 -0.27 -0.37 -20.14
N ILE A 306 -0.32 0.89 -19.70
CA ILE A 306 0.63 1.93 -20.14
C ILE A 306 2.05 1.56 -19.73
N VAL A 307 2.30 1.20 -18.47
CA VAL A 307 3.62 0.82 -17.98
C VAL A 307 4.17 -0.38 -18.76
N GLU A 308 3.37 -1.44 -18.93
CA GLU A 308 3.75 -2.62 -19.69
C GLU A 308 4.07 -2.29 -21.16
N ALA A 309 3.35 -1.36 -21.78
CA ALA A 309 3.62 -0.92 -23.14
C ALA A 309 4.98 -0.22 -23.27
N TYR A 310 5.31 0.66 -22.31
CA TYR A 310 6.61 1.35 -22.26
C TYR A 310 7.76 0.38 -22.00
N GLU A 311 7.60 -0.56 -21.06
CA GLU A 311 8.64 -1.58 -20.78
C GLU A 311 8.91 -2.50 -21.98
N LYS A 312 7.87 -2.87 -22.75
CA LYS A 312 8.02 -3.63 -23.99
C LYS A 312 8.74 -2.86 -25.09
N HIS A 313 8.61 -1.54 -25.12
CA HIS A 313 9.25 -0.69 -26.12
C HIS A 313 10.74 -0.41 -25.82
N GLN A 314 11.14 -0.53 -24.56
CA GLN A 314 12.53 -0.33 -24.13
C GLN A 314 13.40 -1.59 -24.23
N ARG A 315 12.80 -2.75 -24.50
CA ARG A 315 13.49 -4.01 -24.80
C ARG A 315 13.66 -4.21 -26.32
#